data_1a1e86b4638a85442a17dfbeee19501c
#
_entry.id   1a1e86b4638a85442a17dfbeee19501c
#
_cell.length_a   1.000
_cell.length_b   1.000
_cell.length_c   1.000
_cell.angle_alpha   90.00
_cell.angle_beta   90.00
_cell.angle_gamma   90.00
#
_symmetry.space_group_name_H-M   'P 1'
#
loop_
_entity.id
_entity.type
_entity.pdbx_description
1 polymer ?
#
loop_
_entity_poly.entity_id
_entity_poly.type
_entity_poly.pdbx_seq_one_letter_code
_entity_poly.pdbx_strand_id
1 'polypeptide(L)'
;MMNPLLSIITPVYNVKSYIDRCIQSILSQSYSHIELILIDDGSTDGSSAICDEWSKKDERVIVIHKTNGGVSSARNAGLEVVKGDYLTFVDPDDFIEQDTYLSNMDYLVAHQDVDILQYPYCHYVSENEISKYHKPHSTLIVGAESIFKNWWSGTPLEYVIWNKIYKRDIWDGIRFKVGHISEDTCLVPFFVNRAKSVYISEKGLYYYQRAREDSYTYGSYTFDKNIDLFNAHATIFECFNQFPSMITEKVLAFTRLYRRLIVAKQTEPTADISEQLDIIKQYFPSWLEILHSRNTEKLWLLSAKALGGRLFVDLFLRYLKK
;
A
#
# COMPACT_ATOMS: atom_id res chain seq x y z
N MET A 1 13.26 17.51 -25.62
CA MET A 1 12.00 17.51 -24.87
C MET A 1 12.36 17.91 -23.44
N MET A 2 11.55 18.71 -22.74
CA MET A 2 11.78 18.98 -21.32
C MET A 2 11.54 17.69 -20.54
N ASN A 3 12.41 17.38 -19.57
CA ASN A 3 12.18 16.25 -18.67
C ASN A 3 10.92 16.51 -17.84
N PRO A 4 9.99 15.57 -17.68
CA PRO A 4 8.80 15.75 -16.86
C PRO A 4 9.17 15.98 -15.39
N LEU A 5 8.39 16.80 -14.68
CA LEU A 5 8.60 17.02 -13.23
C LEU A 5 8.09 15.82 -12.44
N LEU A 6 8.90 15.33 -11.51
CA LEU A 6 8.53 14.29 -10.54
C LEU A 6 8.30 14.91 -9.17
N SER A 7 7.08 14.85 -8.66
CA SER A 7 6.75 15.24 -7.29
C SER A 7 6.95 14.06 -6.33
N ILE A 8 7.65 14.30 -5.22
CA ILE A 8 7.93 13.30 -4.20
C ILE A 8 7.25 13.76 -2.91
N ILE A 9 6.30 12.97 -2.41
CA ILE A 9 5.55 13.27 -1.19
C ILE A 9 6.13 12.44 -0.04
N THR A 10 6.56 13.13 1.02
CA THR A 10 7.10 12.50 2.23
C THR A 10 6.33 12.99 3.46
N PRO A 11 5.50 12.14 4.09
CA PRO A 11 4.82 12.46 5.34
C PRO A 11 5.81 12.39 6.50
N VAL A 12 5.92 13.44 7.32
CA VAL A 12 6.92 13.54 8.40
C VAL A 12 6.21 13.61 9.74
N TYR A 13 6.52 12.68 10.65
CA TYR A 13 6.04 12.73 12.04
C TYR A 13 7.00 12.00 12.98
N ASN A 14 7.69 12.74 13.85
CA ASN A 14 8.61 12.22 14.86
C ASN A 14 9.63 11.20 14.32
N VAL A 15 10.41 11.61 13.31
CA VAL A 15 11.41 10.79 12.60
C VAL A 15 12.79 11.46 12.53
N LYS A 16 13.14 12.24 13.54
CA LYS A 16 14.36 13.04 13.60
C LYS A 16 15.64 12.26 13.22
N SER A 17 15.73 11.01 13.65
CA SER A 17 16.91 10.17 13.42
C SER A 17 17.05 9.68 11.98
N TYR A 18 16.03 9.83 11.14
CA TYR A 18 15.96 9.26 9.79
C TYR A 18 15.82 10.28 8.70
N ILE A 19 15.07 11.37 8.96
CA ILE A 19 14.60 12.31 7.94
C ILE A 19 15.74 12.97 7.14
N ASP A 20 16.87 13.26 7.77
CA ASP A 20 18.02 13.87 7.07
C ASP A 20 18.57 12.94 5.98
N ARG A 21 18.77 11.64 6.28
CA ARG A 21 19.16 10.63 5.30
C ARG A 21 18.14 10.46 4.18
N CYS A 22 16.85 10.45 4.52
CA CYS A 22 15.78 10.37 3.54
C CYS A 22 15.86 11.52 2.54
N ILE A 23 15.89 12.78 3.02
CA ILE A 23 15.96 13.98 2.19
C ILE A 23 17.23 13.97 1.32
N GLN A 24 18.40 13.65 1.90
CA GLN A 24 19.64 13.57 1.15
C GLN A 24 19.56 12.56 0.00
N SER A 25 18.99 11.36 0.25
CA SER A 25 18.86 10.32 -0.77
C SER A 25 17.97 10.74 -1.94
N ILE A 26 16.95 11.57 -1.68
CA ILE A 26 16.04 12.11 -2.70
C ILE A 26 16.72 13.25 -3.47
N LEU A 27 17.34 14.20 -2.80
CA LEU A 27 17.93 15.36 -3.44
C LEU A 27 19.22 15.04 -4.21
N SER A 28 19.92 13.95 -3.86
CA SER A 28 21.10 13.45 -4.56
C SER A 28 20.80 12.55 -5.76
N GLN A 29 19.53 12.35 -6.11
CA GLN A 29 19.15 11.59 -7.29
C GLN A 29 19.72 12.21 -8.56
N SER A 30 20.22 11.37 -9.48
CA SER A 30 20.72 11.81 -10.79
C SER A 30 19.62 12.43 -11.67
N TYR A 31 18.36 12.09 -11.43
CA TYR A 31 17.20 12.80 -11.99
C TYR A 31 16.92 14.06 -11.17
N SER A 32 17.34 15.21 -11.64
CA SER A 32 17.31 16.47 -10.88
C SER A 32 16.00 17.26 -10.98
N HIS A 33 15.14 16.97 -11.99
CA HIS A 33 13.88 17.69 -12.20
C HIS A 33 12.78 17.14 -11.28
N ILE A 34 12.94 17.43 -10.00
CA ILE A 34 12.07 16.96 -8.91
C ILE A 34 11.58 18.13 -8.07
N GLU A 35 10.44 17.95 -7.39
CA GLU A 35 10.03 18.70 -6.21
C GLU A 35 9.84 17.72 -5.04
N LEU A 36 10.40 18.05 -3.87
CA LEU A 36 10.25 17.27 -2.64
C LEU A 36 9.27 17.98 -1.71
N ILE A 37 8.13 17.37 -1.46
CA ILE A 37 7.05 17.91 -0.63
C ILE A 37 7.08 17.19 0.70
N LEU A 38 7.61 17.86 1.74
CA LEU A 38 7.67 17.39 3.12
C LEU A 38 6.43 17.86 3.87
N ILE A 39 5.61 16.93 4.34
CA ILE A 39 4.42 17.24 5.13
C ILE A 39 4.70 16.93 6.60
N ASP A 40 5.06 17.96 7.35
CA ASP A 40 5.23 17.83 8.80
C ASP A 40 3.86 17.76 9.48
N ASP A 41 3.50 16.59 9.93
CA ASP A 41 2.22 16.26 10.57
C ASP A 41 2.25 16.55 12.08
N GLY A 42 2.82 17.70 12.48
CA GLY A 42 2.90 18.15 13.84
C GLY A 42 3.98 17.47 14.69
N SER A 43 5.19 17.31 14.15
CA SER A 43 6.32 16.70 14.86
C SER A 43 6.75 17.51 16.07
N THR A 44 7.16 16.81 17.13
CA THR A 44 7.62 17.39 18.41
C THR A 44 9.04 17.03 18.80
N ASP A 45 9.71 16.17 18.00
CA ASP A 45 11.04 15.64 18.27
C ASP A 45 12.20 16.44 17.64
N GLY A 46 11.87 17.48 16.85
CA GLY A 46 12.80 18.29 16.08
C GLY A 46 12.86 17.94 14.59
N SER A 47 12.08 16.97 14.09
CA SER A 47 11.94 16.67 12.64
C SER A 47 11.52 17.91 11.85
N SER A 48 10.57 18.71 12.39
CA SER A 48 10.09 19.95 11.77
C SER A 48 11.23 20.92 11.46
N ALA A 49 12.13 21.16 12.41
CA ALA A 49 13.27 22.06 12.24
C ALA A 49 14.24 21.57 11.14
N ILE A 50 14.46 20.25 11.02
CA ILE A 50 15.28 19.68 9.94
C ILE A 50 14.62 19.94 8.57
N CYS A 51 13.30 19.77 8.45
CA CYS A 51 12.58 20.08 7.22
C CYS A 51 12.76 21.56 6.83
N ASP A 52 12.61 22.48 7.78
CA ASP A 52 12.81 23.92 7.56
C ASP A 52 14.25 24.28 7.16
N GLU A 53 15.23 23.60 7.71
CA GLU A 53 16.62 23.80 7.31
C GLU A 53 16.85 23.36 5.85
N TRP A 54 16.28 22.24 5.43
CA TRP A 54 16.40 21.77 4.05
C TRP A 54 15.69 22.66 3.06
N SER A 55 14.51 23.20 3.38
CA SER A 55 13.81 24.13 2.49
C SER A 55 14.57 25.45 2.26
N LYS A 56 15.46 25.83 3.20
CA LYS A 56 16.36 26.97 3.03
C LYS A 56 17.61 26.65 2.21
N LYS A 57 18.02 25.36 2.17
CA LYS A 57 19.23 24.91 1.49
C LYS A 57 19.00 24.54 0.03
N ASP A 58 17.79 24.06 -0.30
CA ASP A 58 17.46 23.56 -1.65
C ASP A 58 16.05 24.02 -2.05
N GLU A 59 15.96 24.77 -3.15
CA GLU A 59 14.70 25.34 -3.66
C GLU A 59 13.68 24.30 -4.14
N ARG A 60 14.11 23.06 -4.35
CA ARG A 60 13.24 21.94 -4.71
C ARG A 60 12.42 21.42 -3.52
N VAL A 61 12.76 21.82 -2.29
CA VAL A 61 12.12 21.37 -1.04
C VAL A 61 10.99 22.32 -0.66
N ILE A 62 9.80 21.78 -0.57
CA ILE A 62 8.58 22.45 -0.12
C ILE A 62 8.17 21.83 1.21
N VAL A 63 7.98 22.64 2.26
CA VAL A 63 7.54 22.19 3.59
C VAL A 63 6.13 22.70 3.88
N ILE A 64 5.27 21.80 4.34
CA ILE A 64 3.93 22.12 4.81
C ILE A 64 3.79 21.59 6.24
N HIS A 65 3.56 22.52 7.18
CA HIS A 65 3.26 22.19 8.57
C HIS A 65 1.76 22.09 8.78
N LYS A 66 1.31 21.04 9.48
CA LYS A 66 -0.10 20.88 9.85
C LYS A 66 -0.24 20.26 11.25
N THR A 67 -1.41 20.40 11.82
CA THR A 67 -1.77 19.65 13.02
C THR A 67 -1.82 18.16 12.71
N ASN A 68 -1.34 17.33 13.65
CA ASN A 68 -1.30 15.88 13.48
C ASN A 68 -2.68 15.31 13.10
N GLY A 69 -2.70 14.56 12.03
CA GLY A 69 -3.88 13.88 11.49
C GLY A 69 -3.58 12.49 10.95
N GLY A 70 -2.34 12.02 11.13
CA GLY A 70 -1.86 10.71 10.68
C GLY A 70 -1.38 10.70 9.22
N VAL A 71 -0.69 9.61 8.86
CA VAL A 71 -0.01 9.43 7.57
C VAL A 71 -0.90 9.69 6.36
N SER A 72 -2.13 9.19 6.38
CA SER A 72 -3.13 9.41 5.31
C SER A 72 -3.46 10.89 5.13
N SER A 73 -3.63 11.62 6.24
CA SER A 73 -3.90 13.05 6.23
C SER A 73 -2.71 13.85 5.70
N ALA A 74 -1.49 13.46 6.07
CA ALA A 74 -0.26 14.08 5.57
C ALA A 74 -0.09 13.84 4.06
N ARG A 75 -0.23 12.59 3.59
CA ARG A 75 -0.14 12.28 2.16
C ARG A 75 -1.21 13.01 1.35
N ASN A 76 -2.45 13.14 1.87
CA ASN A 76 -3.50 13.91 1.21
C ASN A 76 -3.13 15.39 1.08
N ALA A 77 -2.55 16.00 2.12
CA ALA A 77 -2.08 17.38 2.04
C ALA A 77 -0.98 17.56 0.98
N GLY A 78 -0.10 16.56 0.82
CA GLY A 78 0.89 16.53 -0.26
C GLY A 78 0.24 16.48 -1.65
N LEU A 79 -0.77 15.63 -1.82
CA LEU A 79 -1.50 15.51 -3.10
C LEU A 79 -2.19 16.81 -3.55
N GLU A 80 -2.56 17.71 -2.62
CA GLU A 80 -3.19 19.01 -2.97
C GLU A 80 -2.22 19.99 -3.64
N VAL A 81 -0.91 19.81 -3.45
CA VAL A 81 0.11 20.77 -3.92
C VAL A 81 1.04 20.23 -5.00
N VAL A 82 0.89 18.97 -5.40
CA VAL A 82 1.65 18.32 -6.46
C VAL A 82 1.56 19.09 -7.78
N LYS A 83 2.70 19.38 -8.39
CA LYS A 83 2.79 20.05 -9.70
C LYS A 83 3.37 19.15 -10.80
N GLY A 84 4.05 18.08 -10.42
CA GLY A 84 4.72 17.17 -11.34
C GLY A 84 3.76 16.48 -12.31
N ASP A 85 4.29 16.05 -13.44
CA ASP A 85 3.61 15.17 -14.41
C ASP A 85 3.49 13.75 -13.87
N TYR A 86 4.44 13.40 -13.00
CA TYR A 86 4.50 12.16 -12.25
C TYR A 86 4.61 12.43 -10.75
N LEU A 87 4.19 11.46 -9.95
CA LEU A 87 4.36 11.53 -8.49
C LEU A 87 4.78 10.18 -7.90
N THR A 88 5.43 10.25 -6.74
CA THR A 88 5.81 9.09 -5.92
C THR A 88 5.71 9.45 -4.44
N PHE A 89 5.74 8.42 -3.60
CA PHE A 89 5.80 8.56 -2.14
C PHE A 89 7.10 7.98 -1.62
N VAL A 90 7.66 8.61 -0.59
CA VAL A 90 8.81 8.09 0.15
C VAL A 90 8.49 8.22 1.63
N ASP A 91 8.58 7.13 2.37
CA ASP A 91 8.40 7.17 3.80
C ASP A 91 9.64 7.77 4.48
N PRO A 92 9.48 8.59 5.53
CA PRO A 92 10.55 9.47 6.04
C PRO A 92 11.67 8.74 6.79
N ASP A 93 11.48 7.47 7.13
CA ASP A 93 12.48 6.59 7.74
C ASP A 93 13.27 5.77 6.70
N ASP A 94 12.83 5.79 5.43
CA ASP A 94 13.41 5.08 4.30
C ASP A 94 14.38 5.94 3.49
N PHE A 95 15.02 5.35 2.49
CA PHE A 95 15.88 6.06 1.54
C PHE A 95 15.96 5.31 0.20
N ILE A 96 16.50 5.98 -0.83
CA ILE A 96 16.54 5.44 -2.19
C ILE A 96 17.96 5.45 -2.77
N GLU A 97 18.27 4.49 -3.64
CA GLU A 97 19.54 4.42 -4.37
C GLU A 97 19.65 5.58 -5.39
N GLN A 98 20.87 6.08 -5.60
CA GLN A 98 21.14 7.31 -6.33
C GLN A 98 20.53 7.41 -7.75
N ASP A 99 20.52 6.35 -8.54
CA ASP A 99 20.05 6.37 -9.93
C ASP A 99 18.63 5.82 -10.11
N THR A 100 17.91 5.62 -9.00
CA THR A 100 16.57 5.01 -9.01
C THR A 100 15.60 5.80 -9.88
N TYR A 101 15.53 7.11 -9.71
CA TYR A 101 14.60 7.91 -10.50
C TYR A 101 15.07 8.12 -11.93
N LEU A 102 16.37 8.35 -12.19
CA LEU A 102 16.85 8.54 -13.56
C LEU A 102 16.48 7.34 -14.46
N SER A 103 16.85 6.14 -14.04
CA SER A 103 16.62 4.93 -14.83
C SER A 103 15.14 4.63 -15.10
N ASN A 104 14.26 4.99 -14.15
CA ASN A 104 12.83 4.72 -14.23
C ASN A 104 12.08 5.85 -14.97
N MET A 105 12.46 7.10 -14.78
CA MET A 105 11.89 8.23 -15.53
C MET A 105 12.27 8.18 -17.00
N ASP A 106 13.51 7.80 -17.36
CA ASP A 106 13.90 7.57 -18.77
C ASP A 106 12.99 6.54 -19.44
N TYR A 107 12.64 5.47 -18.73
CA TYR A 107 11.68 4.48 -19.24
C TYR A 107 10.29 5.09 -19.45
N LEU A 108 9.77 5.84 -18.47
CA LEU A 108 8.44 6.46 -18.54
C LEU A 108 8.35 7.52 -19.64
N VAL A 109 9.42 8.27 -19.88
CA VAL A 109 9.51 9.25 -20.98
C VAL A 109 9.44 8.57 -22.35
N ALA A 110 10.09 7.40 -22.49
CA ALA A 110 10.08 6.61 -23.72
C ALA A 110 8.75 5.83 -23.92
N HIS A 111 8.01 5.55 -22.85
CA HIS A 111 6.79 4.73 -22.85
C HIS A 111 5.63 5.47 -22.15
N GLN A 112 5.12 6.50 -22.81
CA GLN A 112 4.09 7.39 -22.27
C GLN A 112 2.71 6.72 -22.07
N ASP A 113 2.53 5.51 -22.53
CA ASP A 113 1.37 4.68 -22.31
C ASP A 113 1.42 3.92 -20.96
N VAL A 114 2.56 3.95 -20.24
CA VAL A 114 2.69 3.37 -18.90
C VAL A 114 2.14 4.32 -17.84
N ASP A 115 1.17 3.87 -17.07
CA ASP A 115 0.48 4.69 -16.07
C ASP A 115 1.12 4.58 -14.67
N ILE A 116 1.63 3.40 -14.33
CA ILE A 116 2.30 3.12 -13.05
C ILE A 116 3.59 2.35 -13.35
N LEU A 117 4.69 2.76 -12.71
CA LEU A 117 5.93 2.00 -12.73
C LEU A 117 6.29 1.59 -11.30
N GLN A 118 6.57 0.30 -11.08
CA GLN A 118 7.07 -0.23 -9.82
C GLN A 118 8.55 -0.60 -9.96
N TYR A 119 9.36 -0.27 -8.94
CA TYR A 119 10.79 -0.58 -8.92
C TYR A 119 11.18 -1.43 -7.70
N PRO A 120 12.38 -2.06 -7.71
CA PRO A 120 12.84 -2.96 -6.65
C PRO A 120 12.91 -2.29 -5.27
N TYR A 121 12.81 -3.12 -4.24
CA TYR A 121 13.09 -2.69 -2.86
C TYR A 121 13.80 -3.80 -2.07
N CYS A 122 14.41 -3.41 -0.96
CA CYS A 122 14.97 -4.33 0.00
C CYS A 122 14.60 -3.95 1.43
N HIS A 123 14.64 -4.93 2.32
CA HIS A 123 14.52 -4.71 3.75
C HIS A 123 15.90 -4.36 4.31
N TYR A 124 16.09 -3.10 4.65
CA TYR A 124 17.33 -2.57 5.23
C TYR A 124 17.29 -2.67 6.75
N VAL A 125 18.34 -3.22 7.33
CA VAL A 125 18.53 -3.31 8.78
C VAL A 125 19.67 -2.40 9.20
N SER A 126 20.82 -2.50 8.53
CA SER A 126 22.01 -1.67 8.75
C SER A 126 22.86 -1.61 7.47
N GLU A 127 23.92 -0.82 7.46
CA GLU A 127 24.87 -0.73 6.34
C GLU A 127 25.44 -2.08 5.91
N ASN A 128 25.53 -3.02 6.82
CA ASN A 128 26.11 -4.35 6.59
C ASN A 128 25.04 -5.45 6.47
N GLU A 129 23.75 -5.11 6.58
CA GLU A 129 22.68 -6.11 6.63
C GLU A 129 21.45 -5.70 5.84
N ILE A 130 21.19 -6.44 4.74
CA ILE A 130 19.94 -6.43 4.01
C ILE A 130 19.27 -7.79 4.24
N SER A 131 18.12 -7.80 4.93
CA SER A 131 17.47 -9.06 5.32
C SER A 131 16.63 -9.68 4.22
N LYS A 132 16.18 -8.91 3.23
CA LYS A 132 15.38 -9.39 2.11
C LYS A 132 15.51 -8.46 0.91
N TYR A 133 15.61 -9.03 -0.27
CA TYR A 133 15.69 -8.29 -1.53
C TYR A 133 14.54 -8.69 -2.46
N HIS A 134 13.75 -7.70 -2.88
CA HIS A 134 12.63 -7.87 -3.80
C HIS A 134 13.00 -7.27 -5.16
N LYS A 135 13.54 -8.11 -6.04
CA LYS A 135 13.89 -7.72 -7.40
C LYS A 135 13.10 -8.57 -8.38
N PRO A 136 11.96 -8.07 -8.87
CA PRO A 136 11.20 -8.75 -9.91
C PRO A 136 11.92 -8.66 -11.26
N HIS A 137 11.51 -9.52 -12.21
CA HIS A 137 11.90 -9.34 -13.60
C HIS A 137 11.07 -8.26 -14.26
N SER A 138 11.70 -7.51 -15.18
CA SER A 138 11.02 -6.47 -15.95
C SER A 138 9.82 -7.04 -16.72
N THR A 139 8.65 -6.47 -16.50
CA THR A 139 7.39 -6.96 -17.07
C THR A 139 6.41 -5.82 -17.30
N LEU A 140 5.78 -5.78 -18.46
CA LEU A 140 4.65 -4.89 -18.73
C LEU A 140 3.33 -5.64 -18.50
N ILE A 141 2.50 -5.13 -17.62
CA ILE A 141 1.17 -5.67 -17.31
C ILE A 141 0.14 -4.72 -17.91
N VAL A 142 -0.71 -5.24 -18.80
CA VAL A 142 -1.70 -4.45 -19.52
C VAL A 142 -3.12 -4.97 -19.25
N GLY A 143 -4.03 -4.05 -19.03
CA GLY A 143 -5.45 -4.30 -18.82
C GLY A 143 -5.82 -4.56 -17.36
N ALA A 144 -6.99 -4.09 -16.97
CA ALA A 144 -7.46 -4.04 -15.59
C ALA A 144 -7.46 -5.42 -14.90
N GLU A 145 -7.91 -6.47 -15.59
CA GLU A 145 -7.92 -7.83 -15.03
C GLU A 145 -6.52 -8.34 -14.73
N SER A 146 -5.57 -8.15 -15.67
CA SER A 146 -4.17 -8.55 -15.46
C SER A 146 -3.53 -7.76 -14.33
N ILE A 147 -3.78 -6.44 -14.26
CA ILE A 147 -3.30 -5.57 -13.18
C ILE A 147 -3.85 -6.08 -11.84
N PHE A 148 -5.16 -6.30 -11.74
CA PHE A 148 -5.78 -6.78 -10.52
C PHE A 148 -5.26 -8.15 -10.09
N LYS A 149 -5.11 -9.10 -11.04
CA LYS A 149 -4.60 -10.44 -10.76
C LYS A 149 -3.17 -10.41 -10.19
N ASN A 150 -2.29 -9.59 -10.77
CA ASN A 150 -0.93 -9.43 -10.27
C ASN A 150 -0.89 -8.73 -8.91
N TRP A 151 -1.73 -7.72 -8.69
CA TRP A 151 -1.88 -7.08 -7.39
C TRP A 151 -2.39 -8.05 -6.32
N TRP A 152 -3.46 -8.77 -6.66
CA TRP A 152 -4.04 -9.75 -5.74
C TRP A 152 -3.07 -10.86 -5.33
N SER A 153 -2.24 -11.34 -6.25
CA SER A 153 -1.20 -12.35 -5.94
C SER A 153 -0.06 -11.78 -5.10
N GLY A 154 0.13 -10.44 -5.08
CA GLY A 154 1.24 -9.77 -4.42
C GLY A 154 2.59 -10.03 -5.11
N THR A 155 2.56 -10.54 -6.34
CA THR A 155 3.76 -10.80 -7.15
C THR A 155 3.43 -10.80 -8.64
N PRO A 156 4.15 -10.03 -9.46
CA PRO A 156 5.23 -9.11 -9.06
C PRO A 156 4.75 -7.76 -8.55
N LEU A 157 3.44 -7.45 -8.61
CA LEU A 157 2.89 -6.15 -8.23
C LEU A 157 2.54 -6.12 -6.73
N GLU A 158 3.21 -5.24 -5.99
CA GLU A 158 3.07 -5.11 -4.53
C GLU A 158 1.94 -4.15 -4.15
N TYR A 159 1.37 -4.32 -2.94
CA TYR A 159 0.31 -3.43 -2.42
C TYR A 159 0.84 -2.04 -2.04
N VAL A 160 2.09 -1.94 -1.60
CA VAL A 160 2.71 -0.70 -1.11
C VAL A 160 2.79 0.38 -2.19
N ILE A 161 2.72 1.64 -1.77
CA ILE A 161 2.72 2.78 -2.70
C ILE A 161 4.11 3.40 -2.91
N TRP A 162 5.03 3.22 -1.98
CA TRP A 162 6.30 3.95 -1.91
C TRP A 162 7.36 3.47 -2.91
N ASN A 163 7.24 2.27 -3.50
CA ASN A 163 8.14 1.79 -4.55
C ASN A 163 7.56 1.95 -5.97
N LYS A 164 6.76 2.98 -6.18
CA LYS A 164 6.09 3.23 -7.46
C LYS A 164 6.20 4.69 -7.89
N ILE A 165 6.24 4.89 -9.20
CA ILE A 165 6.07 6.19 -9.84
C ILE A 165 4.74 6.14 -10.60
N TYR A 166 3.89 7.11 -10.38
CA TYR A 166 2.55 7.20 -10.94
C TYR A 166 2.45 8.40 -11.88
N LYS A 167 1.74 8.27 -12.99
CA LYS A 167 1.22 9.47 -13.67
C LYS A 167 0.32 10.24 -12.70
N ARG A 168 0.39 11.56 -12.71
CA ARG A 168 -0.41 12.38 -11.80
C ARG A 168 -1.91 12.17 -11.97
N ASP A 169 -2.40 12.04 -13.21
CA ASP A 169 -3.82 11.89 -13.52
C ASP A 169 -4.45 10.61 -12.91
N ILE A 170 -3.64 9.59 -12.64
CA ILE A 170 -4.11 8.40 -11.90
C ILE A 170 -4.65 8.78 -10.51
N TRP A 171 -4.13 9.85 -9.91
CA TRP A 171 -4.50 10.29 -8.56
C TRP A 171 -5.63 11.33 -8.52
N ASP A 172 -6.16 11.76 -9.67
CA ASP A 172 -7.22 12.78 -9.71
C ASP A 172 -8.45 12.34 -8.91
N GLY A 173 -8.79 13.11 -7.85
CA GLY A 173 -9.89 12.80 -6.93
C GLY A 173 -9.70 11.55 -6.06
N ILE A 174 -8.55 10.86 -6.10
CA ILE A 174 -8.20 9.80 -5.15
C ILE A 174 -7.60 10.44 -3.91
N ARG A 175 -8.04 9.96 -2.73
CA ARG A 175 -7.49 10.35 -1.43
C ARG A 175 -7.35 9.12 -0.54
N PHE A 176 -6.33 9.16 0.30
CA PHE A 176 -6.16 8.18 1.36
C PHE A 176 -7.28 8.31 2.38
N LYS A 177 -7.79 7.19 2.84
CA LYS A 177 -8.81 7.16 3.89
C LYS A 177 -8.13 7.42 5.25
N VAL A 178 -8.47 8.53 5.88
CA VAL A 178 -7.88 8.92 7.17
C VAL A 178 -8.34 7.98 8.28
N GLY A 179 -7.41 7.64 9.21
CA GLY A 179 -7.69 6.77 10.35
C GLY A 179 -7.60 5.26 10.06
N HIS A 180 -7.18 4.87 8.85
CA HIS A 180 -6.98 3.47 8.47
C HIS A 180 -5.50 3.08 8.44
N ILE A 181 -5.22 1.83 8.86
CA ILE A 181 -3.86 1.27 8.95
C ILE A 181 -3.35 0.77 7.59
N SER A 182 -4.28 0.27 6.77
CA SER A 182 -3.98 -0.35 5.47
C SER A 182 -4.51 0.56 4.36
N GLU A 183 -4.14 1.83 4.42
CA GLU A 183 -4.62 2.88 3.53
C GLU A 183 -4.26 2.62 2.07
N ASP A 184 -3.08 2.06 1.79
CA ASP A 184 -2.64 1.68 0.45
C ASP A 184 -3.46 0.51 -0.14
N THR A 185 -3.85 -0.46 0.68
CA THR A 185 -4.75 -1.54 0.25
C THR A 185 -6.10 -1.00 -0.23
N CYS A 186 -6.62 0.03 0.44
CA CYS A 186 -7.88 0.68 0.06
C CYS A 186 -7.82 1.40 -1.30
N LEU A 187 -6.62 1.69 -1.81
CA LEU A 187 -6.42 2.37 -3.10
C LEU A 187 -6.45 1.41 -4.30
N VAL A 188 -6.25 0.11 -4.08
CA VAL A 188 -6.20 -0.89 -5.17
C VAL A 188 -7.38 -0.82 -6.12
N PRO A 189 -8.65 -0.72 -5.68
CA PRO A 189 -9.78 -0.61 -6.60
C PRO A 189 -9.71 0.61 -7.53
N PHE A 190 -9.18 1.74 -7.03
CA PHE A 190 -9.02 2.95 -7.84
C PHE A 190 -7.96 2.75 -8.92
N PHE A 191 -6.82 2.18 -8.59
CA PHE A 191 -5.75 1.92 -9.55
C PHE A 191 -6.16 0.88 -10.60
N VAL A 192 -6.84 -0.20 -10.20
CA VAL A 192 -7.37 -1.21 -11.12
C VAL A 192 -8.34 -0.60 -12.13
N ASN A 193 -9.18 0.35 -11.69
CA ASN A 193 -10.16 1.00 -12.56
C ASN A 193 -9.57 2.09 -13.46
N ARG A 194 -8.40 2.63 -13.15
CA ARG A 194 -7.81 3.77 -13.86
C ARG A 194 -6.58 3.43 -14.67
N ALA A 195 -5.68 2.62 -14.11
CA ALA A 195 -4.46 2.26 -14.80
C ALA A 195 -4.76 1.30 -15.96
N LYS A 196 -4.28 1.63 -17.14
CA LYS A 196 -4.34 0.78 -18.34
C LYS A 196 -3.13 -0.14 -18.40
N SER A 197 -2.00 0.32 -17.86
CA SER A 197 -0.75 -0.43 -17.85
C SER A 197 0.10 -0.15 -16.61
N VAL A 198 0.82 -1.17 -16.16
CA VAL A 198 1.81 -1.12 -15.08
C VAL A 198 3.10 -1.75 -15.57
N TYR A 199 4.20 -1.03 -15.47
CA TYR A 199 5.51 -1.59 -15.73
C TYR A 199 6.22 -1.95 -14.43
N ILE A 200 6.70 -3.18 -14.34
CA ILE A 200 7.58 -3.64 -13.28
C ILE A 200 9.00 -3.49 -13.78
N SER A 201 9.79 -2.68 -13.10
CA SER A 201 11.20 -2.41 -13.40
C SER A 201 12.12 -3.28 -12.55
N GLU A 202 13.25 -3.68 -13.10
CA GLU A 202 14.35 -4.29 -12.33
C GLU A 202 15.46 -3.28 -11.96
N LYS A 203 15.26 -1.99 -12.28
CA LYS A 203 16.23 -0.91 -12.08
C LYS A 203 15.88 -0.07 -10.86
N GLY A 204 16.93 0.43 -10.20
CA GLY A 204 16.83 1.22 -8.99
C GLY A 204 16.53 0.40 -7.75
N LEU A 205 16.56 1.03 -6.58
CA LEU A 205 16.33 0.36 -5.31
C LEU A 205 15.77 1.31 -4.26
N TYR A 206 14.75 0.84 -3.55
CA TYR A 206 14.22 1.46 -2.35
C TYR A 206 14.67 0.67 -1.11
N TYR A 207 15.21 1.37 -0.12
CA TYR A 207 15.66 0.78 1.14
C TYR A 207 14.59 0.98 2.20
N TYR A 208 13.81 -0.07 2.47
CA TYR A 208 12.78 -0.08 3.49
C TYR A 208 13.38 -0.38 4.86
N GLN A 209 13.32 0.58 5.79
CA GLN A 209 13.90 0.50 7.13
C GLN A 209 13.12 -0.49 8.02
N ARG A 210 13.79 -1.57 8.48
CA ARG A 210 13.16 -2.61 9.32
C ARG A 210 13.54 -2.55 10.81
N ALA A 211 14.67 -1.94 11.14
CA ALA A 211 15.21 -1.90 12.50
C ALA A 211 14.57 -0.78 13.37
N ARG A 212 13.24 -0.64 13.28
CA ARG A 212 12.50 0.40 14.00
C ARG A 212 11.44 -0.24 14.90
N GLU A 213 11.67 -0.23 16.23
CA GLU A 213 10.75 -0.83 17.22
C GLU A 213 9.44 -0.05 17.37
N ASP A 214 9.45 1.25 17.13
CA ASP A 214 8.31 2.15 17.14
C ASP A 214 7.53 2.20 15.81
N SER A 215 7.90 1.35 14.84
CA SER A 215 7.19 1.22 13.57
C SER A 215 5.76 0.75 13.81
N TYR A 216 4.83 1.39 13.10
CA TYR A 216 3.41 1.06 13.15
C TYR A 216 3.10 -0.40 12.77
N THR A 217 3.95 -1.01 11.93
CA THR A 217 3.86 -2.41 11.50
C THR A 217 4.47 -3.38 12.50
N TYR A 218 5.16 -2.87 13.55
CA TYR A 218 5.77 -3.69 14.58
C TYR A 218 4.74 -4.09 15.65
N GLY A 219 4.88 -5.30 16.20
CA GLY A 219 4.05 -5.80 17.29
C GLY A 219 2.86 -6.68 16.89
N SER A 220 2.10 -7.11 17.88
CA SER A 220 0.94 -8.00 17.69
C SER A 220 -0.26 -7.25 17.09
N TYR A 221 -1.02 -7.95 16.27
CA TYR A 221 -2.28 -7.43 15.74
C TYR A 221 -3.35 -7.39 16.81
N THR A 222 -3.79 -6.18 17.18
CA THR A 222 -4.94 -5.95 18.05
C THR A 222 -6.26 -6.26 17.33
N PHE A 223 -7.38 -6.25 18.05
CA PHE A 223 -8.71 -6.33 17.46
C PHE A 223 -8.90 -5.26 16.37
N ASP A 224 -8.67 -4.00 16.71
CA ASP A 224 -8.85 -2.88 15.79
C ASP A 224 -7.99 -3.00 14.53
N LYS A 225 -6.72 -3.39 14.67
CA LYS A 225 -5.85 -3.65 13.52
C LYS A 225 -6.40 -4.77 12.61
N ASN A 226 -6.94 -5.84 13.19
CA ASN A 226 -7.54 -6.92 12.41
C ASN A 226 -8.83 -6.50 11.72
N ILE A 227 -9.67 -5.68 12.37
CA ILE A 227 -10.91 -5.14 11.78
C ILE A 227 -10.57 -4.16 10.65
N ASP A 228 -9.58 -3.29 10.85
CA ASP A 228 -9.17 -2.36 9.80
C ASP A 228 -8.64 -3.08 8.56
N LEU A 229 -7.78 -4.08 8.74
CA LEU A 229 -7.33 -4.96 7.66
C LEU A 229 -8.48 -5.72 7.00
N PHE A 230 -9.47 -6.18 7.78
CA PHE A 230 -10.67 -6.79 7.22
C PHE A 230 -11.40 -5.81 6.32
N ASN A 231 -11.67 -4.59 6.79
CA ASN A 231 -12.37 -3.57 6.05
C ASN A 231 -11.61 -3.17 4.77
N ALA A 232 -10.29 -3.00 4.85
CA ALA A 232 -9.45 -2.71 3.69
C ALA A 232 -9.52 -3.81 2.62
N HIS A 233 -9.44 -5.09 3.03
CA HIS A 233 -9.57 -6.21 2.10
C HIS A 233 -10.99 -6.37 1.56
N ALA A 234 -12.02 -5.97 2.32
CA ALA A 234 -13.39 -6.00 1.84
C ALA A 234 -13.61 -5.06 0.64
N THR A 235 -12.92 -3.90 0.60
CA THR A 235 -13.01 -2.97 -0.54
C THR A 235 -12.54 -3.60 -1.85
N ILE A 236 -11.56 -4.51 -1.78
CA ILE A 236 -11.02 -5.21 -2.97
C ILE A 236 -12.05 -6.17 -3.56
N PHE A 237 -13.01 -6.65 -2.76
CA PHE A 237 -14.02 -7.61 -3.23
C PHE A 237 -14.86 -7.09 -4.39
N GLU A 238 -15.10 -5.79 -4.46
CA GLU A 238 -15.82 -5.16 -5.56
C GLU A 238 -15.11 -5.35 -6.91
N CYS A 239 -13.77 -5.41 -6.89
CA CYS A 239 -13.01 -5.69 -8.11
C CYS A 239 -13.29 -7.09 -8.67
N PHE A 240 -13.49 -8.10 -7.81
CA PHE A 240 -13.79 -9.46 -8.27
C PHE A 240 -15.12 -9.56 -9.05
N ASN A 241 -16.09 -8.69 -8.75
CA ASN A 241 -17.35 -8.65 -9.47
C ASN A 241 -17.20 -8.17 -10.93
N GLN A 242 -16.11 -7.42 -11.21
CA GLN A 242 -15.78 -6.96 -12.57
C GLN A 242 -15.08 -8.05 -13.40
N PHE A 243 -14.49 -9.08 -12.76
CA PHE A 243 -13.67 -10.11 -13.40
C PHE A 243 -14.19 -11.53 -13.09
N PRO A 244 -15.26 -11.98 -13.75
CA PRO A 244 -15.88 -13.30 -13.50
C PRO A 244 -14.95 -14.50 -13.73
N SER A 245 -13.88 -14.33 -14.52
CA SER A 245 -12.84 -15.35 -14.74
C SER A 245 -12.04 -15.69 -13.48
N MET A 246 -11.99 -14.79 -12.47
CA MET A 246 -11.20 -14.93 -11.23
C MET A 246 -11.98 -15.60 -10.09
N ILE A 247 -12.81 -16.62 -10.40
CA ILE A 247 -13.62 -17.31 -9.38
C ILE A 247 -12.79 -17.93 -8.28
N THR A 248 -11.66 -18.55 -8.61
CA THR A 248 -10.78 -19.22 -7.62
C THR A 248 -10.17 -18.19 -6.68
N GLU A 249 -9.67 -17.10 -7.23
CA GLU A 249 -9.07 -15.99 -6.48
C GLU A 249 -10.12 -15.31 -5.59
N LYS A 250 -11.34 -15.09 -6.10
CA LYS A 250 -12.47 -14.53 -5.34
C LYS A 250 -12.80 -15.40 -4.11
N VAL A 251 -12.91 -16.72 -4.31
CA VAL A 251 -13.20 -17.66 -3.21
C VAL A 251 -12.06 -17.71 -2.19
N LEU A 252 -10.81 -17.64 -2.66
CA LEU A 252 -9.64 -17.56 -1.78
C LEU A 252 -9.59 -16.25 -1.00
N ALA A 253 -9.90 -15.13 -1.66
CA ALA A 253 -10.04 -13.82 -1.04
C ALA A 253 -11.07 -13.83 0.08
N PHE A 254 -12.23 -14.40 -0.20
CA PHE A 254 -13.28 -14.55 0.80
C PHE A 254 -12.82 -15.37 2.01
N THR A 255 -12.13 -16.47 1.78
CA THR A 255 -11.59 -17.30 2.84
C THR A 255 -10.62 -16.53 3.75
N ARG A 256 -9.72 -15.75 3.14
CA ARG A 256 -8.78 -14.89 3.88
C ARG A 256 -9.50 -13.81 4.68
N LEU A 257 -10.49 -13.15 4.07
CA LEU A 257 -11.32 -12.14 4.72
C LEU A 257 -12.03 -12.71 5.95
N TYR A 258 -12.69 -13.84 5.77
CA TYR A 258 -13.42 -14.51 6.85
C TYR A 258 -12.51 -14.97 8.00
N ARG A 259 -11.35 -15.53 7.68
CA ARG A 259 -10.33 -15.88 8.68
C ARG A 259 -9.83 -14.67 9.46
N ARG A 260 -9.67 -13.51 8.80
CA ARG A 260 -9.27 -12.28 9.49
C ARG A 260 -10.28 -11.90 10.57
N LEU A 261 -11.57 -12.05 10.28
CA LEU A 261 -12.63 -11.80 11.26
C LEU A 261 -12.58 -12.78 12.44
N ILE A 262 -12.28 -14.05 12.18
CA ILE A 262 -12.09 -15.05 13.23
C ILE A 262 -10.91 -14.66 14.13
N VAL A 263 -9.78 -14.26 13.56
CA VAL A 263 -8.59 -13.83 14.32
C VAL A 263 -8.90 -12.59 15.15
N ALA A 264 -9.61 -11.59 14.58
CA ALA A 264 -10.06 -10.43 15.35
C ALA A 264 -10.89 -10.84 16.57
N LYS A 265 -11.85 -11.74 16.38
CA LYS A 265 -12.71 -12.25 17.45
C LYS A 265 -11.96 -13.07 18.51
N GLN A 266 -10.80 -13.67 18.16
CA GLN A 266 -9.93 -14.35 19.13
C GLN A 266 -9.19 -13.36 20.03
N THR A 267 -8.78 -12.19 19.49
CA THR A 267 -8.10 -11.16 20.28
C THR A 267 -9.07 -10.47 21.26
N GLU A 268 -10.33 -10.32 20.88
CA GLU A 268 -11.37 -9.72 21.72
C GLU A 268 -12.72 -10.46 21.58
N PRO A 269 -12.95 -11.54 22.36
CA PRO A 269 -14.11 -12.41 22.20
C PRO A 269 -15.47 -11.74 22.40
N THR A 270 -15.53 -10.66 23.18
CA THR A 270 -16.77 -9.93 23.49
C THR A 270 -17.10 -8.81 22.50
N ALA A 271 -16.14 -8.41 21.65
CA ALA A 271 -16.33 -7.32 20.71
C ALA A 271 -17.50 -7.57 19.75
N ASP A 272 -18.22 -6.51 19.40
CA ASP A 272 -19.26 -6.59 18.38
C ASP A 272 -18.62 -6.61 16.98
N ILE A 273 -19.05 -7.57 16.15
CA ILE A 273 -18.62 -7.75 14.76
C ILE A 273 -19.80 -7.82 13.79
N SER A 274 -20.96 -7.30 14.19
CA SER A 274 -22.20 -7.40 13.40
C SER A 274 -22.06 -6.77 12.02
N GLU A 275 -21.41 -5.61 11.94
CA GLU A 275 -21.13 -4.93 10.67
C GLU A 275 -20.27 -5.81 9.74
N GLN A 276 -19.21 -6.41 10.26
CA GLN A 276 -18.32 -7.28 9.48
C GLN A 276 -19.01 -8.57 9.05
N LEU A 277 -19.94 -9.09 9.87
CA LEU A 277 -20.75 -10.24 9.48
C LEU A 277 -21.74 -9.90 8.36
N ASP A 278 -22.25 -8.69 8.30
CA ASP A 278 -23.11 -8.24 7.19
C ASP A 278 -22.32 -8.10 5.89
N ILE A 279 -21.08 -7.59 5.96
CA ILE A 279 -20.14 -7.59 4.83
C ILE A 279 -19.85 -9.03 4.36
N ILE A 280 -19.59 -9.95 5.29
CA ILE A 280 -19.40 -11.38 4.98
C ILE A 280 -20.61 -11.96 4.25
N LYS A 281 -21.84 -11.67 4.70
CA LYS A 281 -23.06 -12.16 4.04
C LYS A 281 -23.19 -11.61 2.63
N GLN A 282 -22.90 -10.33 2.44
CA GLN A 282 -22.94 -9.66 1.13
C GLN A 282 -22.04 -10.33 0.10
N TYR A 283 -20.79 -10.65 0.51
CA TYR A 283 -19.76 -11.16 -0.40
C TYR A 283 -19.65 -12.70 -0.37
N PHE A 284 -20.52 -13.40 0.36
CA PHE A 284 -20.41 -14.85 0.47
C PHE A 284 -20.56 -15.54 -0.91
N PRO A 285 -19.54 -16.30 -1.36
CA PRO A 285 -19.60 -16.95 -2.66
C PRO A 285 -20.81 -17.87 -2.78
N SER A 286 -21.39 -17.99 -3.96
CA SER A 286 -22.44 -18.95 -4.26
C SER A 286 -21.94 -20.39 -4.11
N TRP A 287 -22.84 -21.35 -3.95
CA TRP A 287 -22.48 -22.77 -3.93
C TRP A 287 -21.71 -23.19 -5.18
N LEU A 288 -22.12 -22.69 -6.36
CA LEU A 288 -21.47 -22.98 -7.62
C LEU A 288 -20.05 -22.40 -7.69
N GLU A 289 -19.84 -21.16 -7.26
CA GLU A 289 -18.50 -20.55 -7.19
C GLU A 289 -17.57 -21.36 -6.28
N ILE A 290 -18.05 -21.81 -5.09
CA ILE A 290 -17.25 -22.63 -4.19
C ILE A 290 -16.89 -23.97 -4.84
N LEU A 291 -17.84 -24.63 -5.49
CA LEU A 291 -17.63 -25.92 -6.12
C LEU A 291 -16.67 -25.83 -7.34
N HIS A 292 -16.78 -24.79 -8.14
CA HIS A 292 -15.92 -24.58 -9.32
C HIS A 292 -14.53 -24.04 -8.97
N SER A 293 -14.34 -23.44 -7.79
CA SER A 293 -13.03 -22.95 -7.39
C SER A 293 -12.04 -24.10 -7.21
N ARG A 294 -10.74 -23.85 -7.45
CA ARG A 294 -9.64 -24.78 -7.16
C ARG A 294 -9.14 -24.63 -5.71
N ASN A 295 -9.98 -24.10 -4.81
CA ASN A 295 -9.60 -23.88 -3.42
C ASN A 295 -9.62 -25.18 -2.63
N THR A 296 -8.54 -25.47 -1.92
CA THR A 296 -8.43 -26.64 -1.01
C THR A 296 -9.32 -26.55 0.22
N GLU A 297 -9.83 -25.38 0.54
CA GLU A 297 -10.67 -25.10 1.72
C GLU A 297 -12.18 -25.17 1.43
N LYS A 298 -12.58 -25.78 0.34
CA LYS A 298 -13.99 -25.89 -0.07
C LYS A 298 -14.90 -26.43 1.05
N LEU A 299 -14.46 -27.49 1.71
CA LEU A 299 -15.25 -28.11 2.78
C LEU A 299 -15.50 -27.15 3.94
N TRP A 300 -14.50 -26.37 4.31
CA TRP A 300 -14.62 -25.35 5.34
C TRP A 300 -15.63 -24.26 4.95
N LEU A 301 -15.56 -23.76 3.71
CA LEU A 301 -16.49 -22.76 3.18
C LEU A 301 -17.92 -23.30 3.05
N LEU A 302 -18.08 -24.54 2.60
CA LEU A 302 -19.39 -25.19 2.52
C LEU A 302 -20.01 -25.33 3.92
N SER A 303 -19.21 -25.71 4.92
CA SER A 303 -19.66 -25.78 6.30
C SER A 303 -20.04 -24.41 6.86
N ALA A 304 -19.22 -23.38 6.61
CA ALA A 304 -19.51 -22.02 7.02
C ALA A 304 -20.80 -21.48 6.39
N LYS A 305 -21.04 -21.79 5.12
CA LYS A 305 -22.26 -21.41 4.39
C LYS A 305 -23.50 -22.15 4.89
N ALA A 306 -23.39 -23.45 5.15
CA ALA A 306 -24.50 -24.28 5.63
C ALA A 306 -24.95 -23.90 7.06
N LEU A 307 -24.01 -23.53 7.93
CA LEU A 307 -24.29 -23.18 9.32
C LEU A 307 -24.73 -21.72 9.52
N GLY A 308 -24.58 -20.87 8.48
CA GLY A 308 -24.70 -19.43 8.62
C GLY A 308 -23.47 -18.82 9.30
N GLY A 309 -23.00 -17.69 8.76
CA GLY A 309 -21.68 -17.12 9.09
C GLY A 309 -21.44 -16.93 10.59
N ARG A 310 -22.43 -16.41 11.35
CA ARG A 310 -22.28 -16.15 12.79
C ARG A 310 -22.15 -17.44 13.61
N LEU A 311 -23.05 -18.41 13.38
CA LEU A 311 -23.02 -19.69 14.10
C LEU A 311 -21.73 -20.45 13.81
N PHE A 312 -21.23 -20.38 12.58
CA PHE A 312 -19.95 -21.00 12.22
C PHE A 312 -18.78 -20.37 12.97
N VAL A 313 -18.69 -19.03 13.05
CA VAL A 313 -17.65 -18.33 13.83
C VAL A 313 -17.70 -18.77 15.30
N ASP A 314 -18.88 -18.77 15.92
CA ASP A 314 -19.04 -19.13 17.33
C ASP A 314 -18.64 -20.59 17.61
N LEU A 315 -19.00 -21.52 16.74
CA LEU A 315 -18.62 -22.94 16.86
C LEU A 315 -17.11 -23.13 16.62
N PHE A 316 -16.55 -22.46 15.64
CA PHE A 316 -15.11 -22.54 15.34
C PHE A 316 -14.26 -21.98 16.49
N LEU A 317 -14.68 -20.86 17.10
CA LEU A 317 -14.00 -20.29 18.26
C LEU A 317 -14.07 -21.20 19.48
N ARG A 318 -15.20 -21.92 19.68
CA ARG A 318 -15.32 -22.93 20.75
C ARG A 318 -14.41 -24.15 20.51
N TYR A 319 -14.23 -24.55 19.25
CA TYR A 319 -13.33 -25.64 18.88
C TYR A 319 -11.87 -25.31 19.16
N LEU A 320 -11.44 -24.07 18.86
CA LEU A 320 -10.07 -23.61 19.09
C LEU A 320 -9.71 -23.40 20.58
N LYS A 321 -10.71 -23.34 21.47
CA LYS A 321 -10.49 -23.20 22.91
C LYS A 321 -10.33 -24.56 23.62
N LYS A 322 -10.48 -25.67 22.91
CA LYS A 322 -10.20 -27.03 23.36
C LYS A 322 -8.81 -27.49 22.92
#